data_02f64c3753c02822e378e60cc3268e33
#
_entry.id   02f64c3753c02822e378e60cc3268e33
#
_cell.length_a   1.000
_cell.length_b   1.000
_cell.length_c   1.000
_cell.angle_alpha   90.00
_cell.angle_beta   90.00
_cell.angle_gamma   90.00
#
_symmetry.space_group_name_H-M   'P 1'
#
loop_
_entity.id
_entity.type
_entity.pdbx_description
1 polymer ?
#
loop_
_entity_poly.entity_id
_entity_poly.type
_entity_poly.pdbx_seq_one_letter_code
_entity_poly.pdbx_strand_id
1 'polypeptide(L)'
;MKAVRLLAVLLVVCLFAPSCGEPPSSPVAPPAPAAALPAPQADLIGTLLRPTGLLKCSDLPYDTETRTIGAAGGSITAGPHVLVIPPGALDGPTQITMTAPTGRGVNAVHFEPEGLQFDRSASLTMSYANCSLLGKLLPKRIAYTDEGLNIISYLLSLDNLFAKRVTGKLDHFSDYVIAW
;
A
#
# COMPACT_ATOMS: atom_id res chain seq x y z
N MET A 1 -11.08 34.56 -48.38
CA MET A 1 -12.06 35.67 -48.65
C MET A 1 -12.48 36.23 -47.31
N LYS A 2 -12.04 37.44 -47.11
CA LYS A 2 -12.81 38.56 -46.51
C LYS A 2 -13.26 38.37 -45.06
N ALA A 3 -12.92 39.11 -44.18
CA ALA A 3 -12.64 40.54 -43.93
C ALA A 3 -13.11 40.79 -42.49
N VAL A 4 -12.28 41.25 -41.60
CA VAL A 4 -12.01 42.67 -41.27
C VAL A 4 -13.19 43.39 -40.64
N ARG A 5 -12.94 43.93 -39.49
CA ARG A 5 -13.29 45.27 -38.93
C ARG A 5 -13.73 45.14 -37.47
N LEU A 6 -13.07 45.73 -36.58
CA LEU A 6 -12.61 47.10 -36.29
C LEU A 6 -13.50 47.79 -35.25
N LEU A 7 -12.83 48.42 -34.31
CA LEU A 7 -13.14 49.65 -33.55
C LEU A 7 -14.18 49.54 -32.43
N ALA A 8 -14.06 50.20 -31.34
CA ALA A 8 -13.31 51.36 -30.88
C ALA A 8 -13.50 51.49 -29.35
N VAL A 9 -12.46 51.80 -28.64
CA VAL A 9 -12.25 53.05 -27.89
C VAL A 9 -13.43 53.54 -27.03
N LEU A 10 -13.25 53.56 -25.74
CA LEU A 10 -13.57 54.76 -24.95
C LEU A 10 -12.74 54.77 -23.65
N LEU A 11 -11.90 55.74 -23.65
CA LEU A 11 -11.04 56.23 -22.59
C LEU A 11 -11.88 57.13 -21.70
N VAL A 12 -11.99 56.87 -20.41
CA VAL A 12 -12.44 57.87 -19.44
C VAL A 12 -11.45 57.88 -18.28
N VAL A 13 -10.65 58.90 -18.34
CA VAL A 13 -9.80 59.40 -17.25
C VAL A 13 -10.72 60.03 -16.22
N CYS A 14 -10.59 59.61 -14.97
CA CYS A 14 -10.97 60.44 -13.83
C CYS A 14 -9.86 60.41 -12.79
N LEU A 15 -9.04 61.39 -12.89
CA LEU A 15 -8.18 61.93 -11.82
C LEU A 15 -9.05 62.48 -10.68
N PHE A 16 -8.96 61.90 -9.51
CA PHE A 16 -9.20 62.59 -8.26
C PHE A 16 -8.26 62.04 -7.21
N ALA A 17 -7.20 62.78 -6.90
CA ALA A 17 -6.56 62.74 -5.62
C ALA A 17 -7.30 63.66 -4.66
N PRO A 18 -7.45 63.31 -3.41
CA PRO A 18 -6.94 64.15 -2.36
C PRO A 18 -6.24 63.37 -1.25
N SER A 19 -5.04 63.73 -0.98
CA SER A 19 -4.61 64.43 0.23
C SER A 19 -4.70 63.69 1.53
N CYS A 20 -3.50 63.25 1.95
CA CYS A 20 -2.89 63.33 3.27
C CYS A 20 -3.80 63.48 4.48
N GLY A 21 -3.66 62.51 5.33
CA GLY A 21 -3.94 62.54 6.75
C GLY A 21 -3.25 61.38 7.41
N GLU A 22 -1.97 61.52 7.70
CA GLU A 22 -1.29 60.62 8.62
C GLU A 22 -1.81 60.82 10.04
N PRO A 23 -2.43 59.83 10.68
CA PRO A 23 -2.61 59.89 12.11
C PRO A 23 -1.28 59.59 12.81
N PRO A 24 -1.01 60.19 13.98
CA PRO A 24 0.24 60.00 14.71
C PRO A 24 0.44 58.54 15.06
N SER A 25 1.59 58.03 14.69
CA SER A 25 2.05 56.69 15.04
C SER A 25 2.12 56.51 16.54
N SER A 26 1.17 55.80 17.11
CA SER A 26 1.30 55.25 18.45
C SER A 26 2.45 54.26 18.44
N PRO A 27 3.29 54.22 19.48
CA PRO A 27 4.35 53.21 19.55
C PRO A 27 3.72 51.83 19.59
N VAL A 28 3.99 51.05 18.52
CA VAL A 28 3.63 49.63 18.48
C VAL A 28 4.41 48.93 19.58
N ALA A 29 3.70 48.44 20.57
CA ALA A 29 4.27 47.53 21.55
C ALA A 29 4.78 46.27 20.80
N PRO A 30 5.95 45.74 21.17
CA PRO A 30 6.45 44.51 20.56
C PRO A 30 5.38 43.41 20.71
N PRO A 31 5.14 42.63 19.66
CA PRO A 31 4.18 41.53 19.76
C PRO A 31 4.61 40.61 20.88
N ALA A 32 3.71 40.37 21.82
CA ALA A 32 3.89 39.31 22.80
C ALA A 32 4.24 38.01 22.08
N PRO A 33 5.20 37.21 22.57
CA PRO A 33 5.50 35.94 21.97
C PRO A 33 4.18 35.14 21.86
N ALA A 34 3.77 34.82 20.63
CA ALA A 34 2.65 33.96 20.42
C ALA A 34 2.90 32.68 21.22
N ALA A 35 2.00 32.39 22.18
CA ALA A 35 2.04 31.14 22.89
C ALA A 35 2.08 30.04 21.82
N ALA A 36 3.21 29.34 21.75
CA ALA A 36 3.32 28.17 20.85
C ALA A 36 2.15 27.24 21.22
N LEU A 37 1.27 27.05 20.27
CA LEU A 37 0.25 26.01 20.39
C LEU A 37 1.02 24.72 20.74
N PRO A 38 0.58 23.97 21.75
CA PRO A 38 1.22 22.70 22.05
C PRO A 38 1.22 21.88 20.76
N ALA A 39 2.40 21.41 20.36
CA ALA A 39 2.53 20.50 19.25
C ALA A 39 1.48 19.41 19.43
N PRO A 40 0.76 18.98 18.36
CA PRO A 40 -0.20 17.91 18.48
C PRO A 40 0.52 16.73 19.13
N GLN A 41 0.10 16.40 20.34
CA GLN A 41 0.59 15.21 21.02
C GLN A 41 0.20 14.07 20.09
N ALA A 42 1.20 13.41 19.53
CA ALA A 42 0.97 12.20 18.75
C ALA A 42 0.08 11.31 19.62
N ASP A 43 -1.12 11.03 19.12
CA ASP A 43 -2.09 10.21 19.84
C ASP A 43 -1.55 8.78 19.91
N LEU A 44 -0.71 8.55 20.92
CA LEU A 44 -0.11 7.24 21.18
C LEU A 44 -1.20 6.17 21.37
N ILE A 45 -2.35 6.55 21.90
CA ILE A 45 -3.49 5.65 22.08
C ILE A 45 -4.12 5.35 20.71
N GLY A 46 -4.32 6.37 19.88
CA GLY A 46 -4.84 6.20 18.53
C GLY A 46 -3.89 5.39 17.64
N THR A 47 -2.58 5.57 17.81
CA THR A 47 -1.57 4.77 17.09
C THR A 47 -1.55 3.32 17.57
N LEU A 48 -1.75 3.06 18.87
CA LEU A 48 -1.85 1.71 19.42
C LEU A 48 -3.16 1.01 19.06
N LEU A 49 -4.23 1.77 18.83
CA LEU A 49 -5.57 1.25 18.52
C LEU A 49 -5.89 1.24 17.02
N ARG A 50 -5.01 1.75 16.15
CA ARG A 50 -5.17 1.54 14.70
C ARG A 50 -4.77 0.10 14.38
N PRO A 51 -5.71 -0.82 14.16
CA PRO A 51 -5.36 -2.12 13.63
C PRO A 51 -4.77 -1.89 12.24
N THR A 52 -3.50 -2.25 12.08
CA THR A 52 -2.83 -2.14 10.76
C THR A 52 -3.43 -3.11 9.74
N GLY A 53 -4.37 -3.95 10.16
CA GLY A 53 -4.91 -5.03 9.35
C GLY A 53 -3.95 -6.21 9.20
N LEU A 54 -2.68 -6.03 9.53
CA LEU A 54 -1.65 -7.07 9.40
C LEU A 54 -1.67 -8.04 10.58
N LEU A 55 -1.55 -9.33 10.28
CA LEU A 55 -1.46 -10.37 11.30
C LEU A 55 -0.04 -10.44 11.86
N LYS A 56 0.10 -10.19 13.17
CA LYS A 56 1.40 -10.32 13.87
C LYS A 56 1.79 -11.78 14.01
N CYS A 57 3.01 -12.11 13.58
CA CYS A 57 3.56 -13.45 13.59
C CYS A 57 4.98 -13.43 14.20
N SER A 58 5.39 -14.55 14.81
CA SER A 58 6.80 -14.76 15.10
C SER A 58 7.55 -15.02 13.81
N ASP A 59 8.82 -14.63 13.78
CA ASP A 59 9.63 -14.77 12.57
C ASP A 59 9.78 -16.24 12.17
N LEU A 60 9.68 -16.48 10.87
CA LEU A 60 10.08 -17.73 10.23
C LEU A 60 11.52 -17.57 9.71
N PRO A 61 12.26 -18.68 9.55
CA PRO A 61 13.53 -18.63 8.83
C PRO A 61 13.36 -18.07 7.43
N TYR A 62 14.35 -17.31 6.97
CA TYR A 62 14.42 -16.88 5.57
C TYR A 62 14.45 -18.13 4.67
N ASP A 63 13.63 -18.12 3.64
CA ASP A 63 13.61 -19.17 2.63
C ASP A 63 13.32 -18.59 1.25
N THR A 64 13.94 -19.16 0.22
CA THR A 64 13.76 -18.74 -1.17
C THR A 64 13.90 -19.94 -2.10
N GLU A 65 13.03 -20.04 -3.06
CA GLU A 65 13.09 -21.05 -4.13
C GLU A 65 12.97 -20.35 -5.48
N THR A 66 13.74 -20.82 -6.45
CA THR A 66 13.64 -20.41 -7.85
C THR A 66 13.32 -21.60 -8.71
N ARG A 67 12.31 -21.49 -9.56
CA ARG A 67 11.85 -22.55 -10.45
C ARG A 67 11.43 -21.99 -11.81
N THR A 68 11.74 -22.69 -12.88
CA THR A 68 11.18 -22.40 -14.19
C THR A 68 9.84 -23.12 -14.34
N ILE A 69 8.76 -22.35 -14.53
CA ILE A 69 7.40 -22.83 -14.73
C ILE A 69 6.89 -22.33 -16.08
N GLY A 70 6.28 -23.21 -16.85
CA GLY A 70 5.77 -22.90 -18.19
C GLY A 70 4.26 -23.11 -18.32
N ALA A 71 3.79 -23.23 -19.56
CA ALA A 71 2.35 -23.38 -19.88
C ALA A 71 1.67 -24.58 -19.22
N ALA A 72 2.40 -25.62 -18.83
CA ALA A 72 1.85 -26.75 -18.07
C ALA A 72 1.50 -26.41 -16.63
N GLY A 73 1.87 -25.22 -16.14
CA GLY A 73 1.74 -24.83 -14.74
C GLY A 73 2.75 -25.52 -13.85
N GLY A 74 2.59 -25.36 -12.54
CA GLY A 74 3.48 -25.94 -11.55
C GLY A 74 3.24 -25.37 -10.15
N SER A 75 4.15 -25.70 -9.22
CA SER A 75 4.12 -25.15 -7.88
C SER A 75 5.51 -24.77 -7.41
N ILE A 76 5.58 -23.80 -6.52
CA ILE A 76 6.80 -23.34 -5.86
C ILE A 76 6.50 -23.08 -4.38
N THR A 77 7.48 -23.30 -3.51
CA THR A 77 7.30 -23.15 -2.06
C THR A 77 8.41 -22.30 -1.47
N ALA A 78 8.08 -21.49 -0.46
CA ALA A 78 9.07 -20.82 0.38
C ALA A 78 8.58 -20.90 1.84
N GLY A 79 9.34 -21.54 2.68
CA GLY A 79 8.93 -21.88 4.04
C GLY A 79 7.61 -22.68 4.04
N PRO A 80 6.61 -22.28 4.84
CA PRO A 80 5.32 -22.98 4.90
C PRO A 80 4.29 -22.46 3.86
N HIS A 81 4.72 -21.61 2.93
CA HIS A 81 3.87 -20.98 1.93
C HIS A 81 4.02 -21.70 0.58
N VAL A 82 2.92 -21.76 -0.18
CA VAL A 82 2.88 -22.48 -1.46
C VAL A 82 2.15 -21.65 -2.50
N LEU A 83 2.76 -21.47 -3.67
CA LEU A 83 2.12 -20.96 -4.86
C LEU A 83 1.86 -22.12 -5.83
N VAL A 84 0.64 -22.18 -6.36
CA VAL A 84 0.24 -23.11 -7.42
C VAL A 84 -0.20 -22.29 -8.64
N ILE A 85 0.50 -22.50 -9.75
CA ILE A 85 0.22 -21.87 -11.04
C ILE A 85 -0.50 -22.90 -11.91
N PRO A 86 -1.75 -22.66 -12.32
CA PRO A 86 -2.50 -23.62 -13.11
C PRO A 86 -2.00 -23.70 -14.56
N PRO A 87 -2.30 -24.78 -15.28
CA PRO A 87 -2.02 -24.86 -16.71
C PRO A 87 -2.67 -23.70 -17.48
N GLY A 88 -1.92 -23.13 -18.42
CA GLY A 88 -2.36 -22.01 -19.24
C GLY A 88 -2.43 -20.68 -18.49
N ALA A 89 -1.72 -20.54 -17.36
CA ALA A 89 -1.54 -19.26 -16.67
C ALA A 89 -0.33 -18.48 -17.18
N LEU A 90 0.60 -19.16 -17.86
CA LEU A 90 1.79 -18.59 -18.46
C LEU A 90 1.90 -19.08 -19.91
N ASP A 91 2.28 -18.20 -20.82
CA ASP A 91 2.46 -18.49 -22.23
C ASP A 91 3.71 -19.38 -22.51
N GLY A 92 4.71 -19.27 -21.69
CA GLY A 92 5.99 -19.94 -21.90
C GLY A 92 6.79 -20.15 -20.61
N PRO A 93 7.99 -20.76 -20.74
CA PRO A 93 8.87 -20.98 -19.61
C PRO A 93 9.29 -19.66 -18.98
N THR A 94 8.93 -19.44 -17.73
CA THR A 94 9.26 -18.25 -16.93
C THR A 94 10.02 -18.68 -15.69
N GLN A 95 11.17 -18.05 -15.44
CA GLN A 95 11.88 -18.24 -14.18
C GLN A 95 11.18 -17.43 -13.09
N ILE A 96 10.73 -18.11 -12.05
CA ILE A 96 9.97 -17.54 -10.93
C ILE A 96 10.77 -17.76 -9.67
N THR A 97 10.95 -16.70 -8.88
CA THR A 97 11.50 -16.77 -7.53
C THR A 97 10.42 -16.43 -6.53
N MET A 98 10.28 -17.24 -5.50
CA MET A 98 9.43 -17.00 -4.34
C MET A 98 10.30 -16.88 -3.10
N THR A 99 10.20 -15.80 -2.37
CA THR A 99 10.97 -15.52 -1.17
C THR A 99 10.03 -15.31 0.02
N ALA A 100 10.29 -16.02 1.12
CA ALA A 100 9.69 -15.79 2.43
C ALA A 100 10.72 -15.04 3.29
N PRO A 101 10.60 -13.69 3.44
CA PRO A 101 11.54 -12.90 4.23
C PRO A 101 11.38 -13.17 5.73
N THR A 102 12.44 -12.88 6.51
CA THR A 102 12.41 -12.92 7.97
C THR A 102 12.46 -11.52 8.58
N GLY A 103 12.21 -11.40 9.89
CA GLY A 103 12.43 -10.16 10.66
C GLY A 103 11.38 -9.08 10.44
N ARG A 104 10.24 -9.39 9.80
CA ARG A 104 9.18 -8.41 9.54
C ARG A 104 8.03 -8.43 10.56
N GLY A 105 8.02 -9.41 11.48
CA GLY A 105 6.95 -9.59 12.46
C GLY A 105 5.59 -9.97 11.85
N VAL A 106 5.55 -10.27 10.55
CA VAL A 106 4.41 -10.72 9.77
C VAL A 106 4.85 -11.83 8.81
N ASN A 107 3.92 -12.70 8.41
CA ASN A 107 4.19 -13.64 7.33
C ASN A 107 3.95 -12.96 5.99
N ALA A 108 5.03 -12.84 5.22
CA ALA A 108 5.05 -12.22 3.90
C ALA A 108 5.66 -13.17 2.87
N VAL A 109 5.35 -12.95 1.61
CA VAL A 109 6.03 -13.56 0.46
C VAL A 109 6.24 -12.50 -0.62
N HIS A 110 7.40 -12.56 -1.25
CA HIS A 110 7.78 -11.72 -2.38
C HIS A 110 7.99 -12.60 -3.61
N PHE A 111 7.57 -12.10 -4.77
CA PHE A 111 7.68 -12.83 -6.04
C PHE A 111 8.44 -12.03 -7.09
N GLU A 112 9.32 -12.75 -7.81
CA GLU A 112 10.00 -12.24 -8.99
C GLU A 112 9.68 -13.12 -10.22
N PRO A 113 9.60 -12.51 -11.41
CA PRO A 113 9.72 -11.08 -11.72
C PRO A 113 8.48 -10.30 -11.26
N GLU A 114 8.71 -9.15 -10.60
CA GLU A 114 7.63 -8.28 -10.15
C GLU A 114 6.76 -7.85 -11.32
N GLY A 115 5.44 -7.76 -11.07
CA GLY A 115 4.47 -7.35 -12.10
C GLY A 115 4.15 -8.41 -13.15
N LEU A 116 4.69 -9.63 -13.05
CA LEU A 116 4.30 -10.74 -13.94
C LEU A 116 2.78 -10.95 -13.86
N GLN A 117 2.11 -10.90 -14.99
CA GLN A 117 0.67 -11.12 -15.10
C GLN A 117 0.37 -12.58 -15.44
N PHE A 118 -0.75 -13.07 -14.96
CA PHE A 118 -1.25 -14.41 -15.26
C PHE A 118 -2.50 -14.36 -16.15
N ASP A 119 -2.55 -15.18 -17.20
CA ASP A 119 -3.76 -15.34 -18.02
C ASP A 119 -4.87 -16.06 -17.25
N ARG A 120 -4.50 -16.85 -16.25
CA ARG A 120 -5.38 -17.53 -15.32
C ARG A 120 -4.82 -17.38 -13.91
N SER A 121 -5.64 -16.91 -12.98
CA SER A 121 -5.21 -16.66 -11.59
C SER A 121 -4.45 -17.83 -11.00
N ALA A 122 -3.28 -17.57 -10.45
CA ALA A 122 -2.55 -18.49 -9.59
C ALA A 122 -3.20 -18.57 -8.19
N SER A 123 -2.80 -19.54 -7.39
CA SER A 123 -3.34 -19.77 -6.06
C SER A 123 -2.22 -19.75 -5.03
N LEU A 124 -2.20 -18.73 -4.17
CA LEU A 124 -1.24 -18.62 -3.07
C LEU A 124 -1.87 -19.10 -1.78
N THR A 125 -1.24 -20.08 -1.14
CA THR A 125 -1.60 -20.54 0.20
C THR A 125 -0.52 -20.14 1.19
N MET A 126 -0.90 -19.34 2.19
CA MET A 126 -0.01 -18.88 3.25
C MET A 126 -0.41 -19.46 4.58
N SER A 127 0.58 -19.97 5.34
CA SER A 127 0.39 -20.45 6.70
C SER A 127 0.49 -19.31 7.71
N TYR A 128 -0.36 -19.35 8.74
CA TYR A 128 -0.29 -18.46 9.89
C TYR A 128 -0.20 -19.23 11.22
N ALA A 129 0.37 -20.42 11.20
CA ALA A 129 0.51 -21.27 12.39
C ALA A 129 1.34 -20.63 13.50
N ASN A 130 2.32 -19.78 13.13
CA ASN A 130 3.22 -19.02 14.01
C ASN A 130 2.67 -17.64 14.41
N CYS A 131 1.42 -17.32 14.08
CA CYS A 131 0.89 -15.98 14.32
C CYS A 131 0.09 -15.88 15.64
N SER A 132 -0.09 -14.63 16.11
CA SER A 132 -0.71 -14.33 17.39
C SER A 132 -2.16 -14.83 17.51
N LEU A 133 -2.57 -15.16 18.74
CA LEU A 133 -3.92 -15.67 19.04
C LEU A 133 -5.02 -14.62 18.81
N LEU A 134 -4.73 -13.35 19.10
CA LEU A 134 -5.71 -12.26 19.00
C LEU A 134 -6.28 -12.10 17.59
N GLY A 135 -5.45 -12.32 16.56
CA GLY A 135 -5.93 -12.33 15.18
C GLY A 135 -6.58 -13.64 14.73
N LYS A 136 -6.54 -14.73 15.51
CA LYS A 136 -7.01 -16.06 15.06
C LYS A 136 -8.53 -16.22 14.97
N LEU A 137 -9.29 -15.38 15.64
CA LEU A 137 -10.75 -15.46 15.65
C LEU A 137 -11.41 -14.76 14.45
N LEU A 138 -10.68 -13.88 13.77
CA LEU A 138 -11.17 -13.19 12.60
C LEU A 138 -10.75 -13.92 11.33
N PRO A 139 -11.59 -13.96 10.28
CA PRO A 139 -11.20 -14.54 9.00
C PRO A 139 -9.95 -13.86 8.44
N LYS A 140 -8.99 -14.66 7.96
CA LYS A 140 -7.76 -14.15 7.36
C LYS A 140 -7.95 -13.91 5.87
N ARG A 141 -7.21 -12.94 5.39
CA ARG A 141 -7.11 -12.59 3.98
C ARG A 141 -5.64 -12.50 3.59
N ILE A 142 -5.36 -12.66 2.32
CA ILE A 142 -4.10 -12.26 1.74
C ILE A 142 -4.27 -10.83 1.23
N ALA A 143 -3.33 -9.97 1.57
CA ALA A 143 -3.30 -8.59 1.12
C ALA A 143 -2.08 -8.37 0.22
N TYR A 144 -2.27 -7.62 -0.85
CA TYR A 144 -1.22 -7.04 -1.67
C TYR A 144 -0.71 -5.79 -0.98
N THR A 145 0.62 -5.65 -0.86
CA THR A 145 1.26 -4.52 -0.17
C THR A 145 2.36 -3.90 -1.01
N ASP A 146 2.78 -2.70 -0.63
CA ASP A 146 4.05 -2.14 -1.02
C ASP A 146 5.21 -2.66 -0.14
N GLU A 147 6.44 -2.25 -0.45
CA GLU A 147 7.65 -2.60 0.31
C GLU A 147 7.57 -2.20 1.79
N GLY A 148 6.82 -1.14 2.10
CA GLY A 148 6.56 -0.63 3.45
C GLY A 148 5.49 -1.40 4.23
N LEU A 149 4.93 -2.47 3.66
CA LEU A 149 3.81 -3.25 4.20
C LEU A 149 2.50 -2.46 4.32
N ASN A 150 2.35 -1.39 3.53
CA ASN A 150 1.06 -0.72 3.43
C ASN A 150 0.13 -1.54 2.55
N ILE A 151 -1.06 -1.86 3.07
CA ILE A 151 -2.05 -2.63 2.32
C ILE A 151 -2.60 -1.78 1.17
N ILE A 152 -2.43 -2.27 -0.06
CA ILE A 152 -2.97 -1.65 -1.27
C ILE A 152 -4.34 -2.24 -1.59
N SER A 153 -4.46 -3.57 -1.53
CA SER A 153 -5.72 -4.27 -1.76
C SER A 153 -5.77 -5.63 -1.08
N TYR A 154 -6.96 -6.20 -0.97
CA TYR A 154 -7.17 -7.55 -0.47
C TYR A 154 -7.54 -8.49 -1.61
N LEU A 155 -6.94 -9.68 -1.60
CA LEU A 155 -7.30 -10.74 -2.54
C LEU A 155 -8.60 -11.43 -2.10
N LEU A 156 -9.31 -11.98 -3.08
CA LEU A 156 -10.37 -12.96 -2.79
C LEU A 156 -9.72 -14.17 -2.12
N SER A 157 -9.99 -14.35 -0.83
CA SER A 157 -9.31 -15.33 0.01
C SER A 157 -10.28 -16.26 0.72
N LEU A 158 -9.85 -17.50 0.92
CA LEU A 158 -10.54 -18.52 1.71
C LEU A 158 -9.65 -18.87 2.91
N ASP A 159 -10.16 -18.67 4.12
CA ASP A 159 -9.48 -18.97 5.37
C ASP A 159 -9.87 -20.36 5.89
N ASN A 160 -8.87 -21.18 6.18
CA ASN A 160 -9.04 -22.46 6.88
C ASN A 160 -8.44 -22.35 8.28
N LEU A 161 -9.29 -22.01 9.24
CA LEU A 161 -8.90 -21.82 10.65
C LEU A 161 -8.30 -23.08 11.27
N PHE A 162 -8.76 -24.27 10.90
CA PHE A 162 -8.26 -25.53 11.44
C PHE A 162 -6.86 -25.85 10.94
N ALA A 163 -6.62 -25.67 9.65
CA ALA A 163 -5.32 -25.84 9.04
C ALA A 163 -4.38 -24.67 9.29
N LYS A 164 -4.90 -23.53 9.81
CA LYS A 164 -4.17 -22.27 10.00
C LYS A 164 -3.52 -21.79 8.69
N ARG A 165 -4.29 -21.83 7.61
CA ARG A 165 -3.87 -21.45 6.26
C ARG A 165 -4.93 -20.61 5.60
N VAL A 166 -4.49 -19.60 4.86
CA VAL A 166 -5.35 -18.79 4.01
C VAL A 166 -4.89 -18.94 2.56
N THR A 167 -5.84 -19.11 1.66
CA THR A 167 -5.58 -19.26 0.22
C THR A 167 -6.24 -18.11 -0.53
N GLY A 168 -5.47 -17.40 -1.35
CA GLY A 168 -5.94 -16.29 -2.18
C GLY A 168 -5.62 -16.51 -3.65
N LYS A 169 -6.40 -15.87 -4.53
CA LYS A 169 -6.15 -15.86 -5.97
C LYS A 169 -5.28 -14.67 -6.34
N LEU A 170 -4.20 -14.93 -7.09
CA LEU A 170 -3.26 -13.95 -7.62
C LEU A 170 -3.42 -13.82 -9.13
N ASP A 171 -3.53 -12.59 -9.59
CA ASP A 171 -3.54 -12.26 -11.02
C ASP A 171 -2.20 -11.68 -11.49
N HIS A 172 -1.34 -11.28 -10.57
CA HIS A 172 0.01 -10.77 -10.84
C HIS A 172 0.96 -11.07 -9.69
N PHE A 173 2.27 -10.89 -9.92
CA PHE A 173 3.31 -10.96 -8.88
C PHE A 173 3.57 -9.62 -8.20
N SER A 174 3.75 -9.67 -6.90
CA SER A 174 4.11 -8.57 -6.02
C SER A 174 4.45 -9.08 -4.61
N ASP A 175 4.39 -8.19 -3.61
CA ASP A 175 4.46 -8.51 -2.19
C ASP A 175 3.09 -8.84 -1.62
N TYR A 176 3.00 -9.95 -0.91
CA TYR A 176 1.78 -10.41 -0.26
C TYR A 176 2.00 -10.72 1.21
N VAL A 177 1.02 -10.35 2.03
CA VAL A 177 1.04 -10.57 3.49
C VAL A 177 -0.29 -11.14 3.97
N ILE A 178 -0.29 -11.70 5.18
CA ILE A 178 -1.53 -12.12 5.83
C ILE A 178 -2.08 -10.97 6.66
N ALA A 179 -3.38 -10.68 6.45
CA ALA A 179 -4.15 -9.65 7.12
C ALA A 179 -5.47 -10.23 7.66
N TRP A 180 -6.26 -9.45 8.41
CA TRP A 180 -7.63 -9.79 8.86
C TRP A 180 -8.63 -8.71 8.49
#